data_2187fdec6dfae6dc266fa08c1e6c89f7
#
_entry.id   2187fdec6dfae6dc266fa08c1e6c89f7
#
_cell.length_a   1.000
_cell.length_b   1.000
_cell.length_c   1.000
_cell.angle_alpha   90.00
_cell.angle_beta   90.00
_cell.angle_gamma   90.00
#
_symmetry.space_group_name_H-M   'P 1'
#
loop_
_entity.id
_entity.type
_entity.pdbx_description
1 polymer ?
#
loop_
_entity_poly.entity_id
_entity_poly.type
_entity_poly.pdbx_seq_one_letter_code
_entity_poly.pdbx_strand_id
1 'polypeptide(L)'
;MSTHKILVIDDSKVIRMRVKDMLPDGNFDIIEAKDGLEGFNLIRTENPNLIMLDFLLPKMSGWEVYQEIQKQPKYRSIPLVLMSGRKEEVTDKISEPFEFFSFVEKPFDQEQLVDAIRDAMMKAKKQPQASAVGMSSAASDSSDEIVALNSEIEHLKLRVQKLEQESEQIKKQFNQLVSFIKQKLR
;
A
#
# COMPACT_ATOMS: atom_id res chain seq x y z
N MET A 1 12.20 25.79 -6.73
CA MET A 1 12.42 24.34 -6.95
C MET A 1 11.58 23.59 -5.93
N SER A 2 10.72 22.67 -6.33
CA SER A 2 9.89 21.92 -5.39
C SER A 2 10.75 20.88 -4.68
N THR A 3 10.89 21.00 -3.38
CA THR A 3 11.53 20.00 -2.52
C THR A 3 10.61 18.77 -2.40
N HIS A 4 11.17 17.58 -2.57
CA HIS A 4 10.42 16.34 -2.32
C HIS A 4 10.35 16.07 -0.83
N LYS A 5 9.13 16.03 -0.27
CA LYS A 5 8.89 15.75 1.14
C LYS A 5 8.86 14.25 1.40
N ILE A 6 9.70 13.77 2.30
CA ILE A 6 9.71 12.38 2.78
C ILE A 6 9.28 12.38 4.24
N LEU A 7 8.20 11.70 4.54
CA LEU A 7 7.71 11.53 5.91
C LEU A 7 8.19 10.19 6.48
N VAL A 8 8.93 10.24 7.57
CA VAL A 8 9.44 9.07 8.30
C VAL A 8 8.71 8.95 9.62
N ILE A 9 7.94 7.88 9.79
CA ILE A 9 7.12 7.58 10.97
C ILE A 9 7.71 6.37 11.68
N ASP A 10 8.40 6.60 12.80
CA ASP A 10 9.06 5.56 13.60
C ASP A 10 9.25 6.08 15.03
N ASP A 11 8.99 5.29 16.05
CA ASP A 11 9.15 5.70 17.45
C ASP A 11 10.62 5.83 17.85
N SER A 12 11.52 5.09 17.19
CA SER A 12 12.95 5.14 17.39
C SER A 12 13.61 6.32 16.69
N LYS A 13 14.08 7.30 17.47
CA LYS A 13 14.88 8.42 16.95
C LYS A 13 16.11 7.94 16.17
N VAL A 14 16.72 6.83 16.62
CA VAL A 14 17.92 6.26 15.96
C VAL A 14 17.58 5.80 14.55
N ILE A 15 16.44 5.13 14.36
CA ILE A 15 16.00 4.69 13.03
C ILE A 15 15.70 5.89 12.13
N ARG A 16 14.99 6.90 12.62
CA ARG A 16 14.70 8.12 11.84
C ARG A 16 15.98 8.83 11.39
N MET A 17 16.97 8.97 12.28
CA MET A 17 18.28 9.54 11.90
C MET A 17 18.99 8.67 10.87
N ARG A 18 19.00 7.34 11.08
CA ARG A 18 19.65 6.40 10.17
C ARG A 18 19.03 6.43 8.77
N VAL A 19 17.70 6.48 8.67
CA VAL A 19 16.99 6.65 7.40
C VAL A 19 17.44 7.92 6.70
N LYS A 20 17.53 9.03 7.43
CA LYS A 20 18.00 10.31 6.91
C LYS A 20 19.41 10.23 6.34
N ASP A 21 20.33 9.56 7.04
CA ASP A 21 21.73 9.40 6.62
C ASP A 21 21.88 8.44 5.42
N MET A 22 20.93 7.50 5.24
CA MET A 22 20.92 6.54 4.14
C MET A 22 20.27 7.07 2.86
N LEU A 23 19.48 8.14 2.94
CA LEU A 23 18.90 8.73 1.74
C LEU A 23 19.99 9.37 0.89
N PRO A 24 19.95 9.18 -0.45
CA PRO A 24 20.94 9.77 -1.33
C PRO A 24 20.89 11.29 -1.27
N ASP A 25 22.04 11.94 -1.52
CA ASP A 25 22.11 13.39 -1.63
C ASP A 25 21.11 13.90 -2.67
N GLY A 26 20.23 14.79 -2.25
CA GLY A 26 19.16 15.31 -3.10
C GLY A 26 18.36 16.41 -2.43
N ASN A 27 17.45 17.01 -3.17
CA ASN A 27 16.59 18.07 -2.68
C ASN A 27 15.36 17.47 -1.94
N PHE A 28 15.62 16.77 -0.81
CA PHE A 28 14.61 16.16 0.03
C PHE A 28 14.39 16.95 1.32
N ASP A 29 13.14 17.16 1.67
CA ASP A 29 12.71 17.68 2.98
C ASP A 29 12.20 16.50 3.81
N ILE A 30 12.90 16.17 4.90
CA ILE A 30 12.57 15.03 5.75
C ILE A 30 11.76 15.51 6.92
N ILE A 31 10.52 15.01 7.00
CA ILE A 31 9.57 15.25 8.07
C ILE A 31 9.56 14.01 8.97
N GLU A 32 9.69 14.19 10.27
CA GLU A 32 9.73 13.10 11.24
C GLU A 32 8.46 13.06 12.08
N ALA A 33 7.95 11.85 12.32
CA ALA A 33 6.90 11.57 13.30
C ALA A 33 7.34 10.44 14.23
N LYS A 34 7.04 10.56 15.51
CA LYS A 34 7.43 9.59 16.56
C LYS A 34 6.34 8.61 16.94
N ASP A 35 5.15 8.76 16.39
CA ASP A 35 4.00 7.88 16.61
C ASP A 35 3.04 7.92 15.40
N GLY A 36 2.15 6.94 15.33
CA GLY A 36 1.23 6.82 14.20
C GLY A 36 0.22 7.96 14.11
N LEU A 37 -0.23 8.51 15.25
CA LEU A 37 -1.19 9.62 15.26
C LEU A 37 -0.55 10.90 14.71
N GLU A 38 0.67 11.22 15.15
CA GLU A 38 1.44 12.36 14.62
C GLU A 38 1.72 12.15 13.13
N GLY A 39 2.14 10.93 12.75
CA GLY A 39 2.37 10.56 11.35
C GLY A 39 1.15 10.76 10.47
N PHE A 40 -0.01 10.27 10.89
CA PHE A 40 -1.25 10.45 10.13
C PHE A 40 -1.66 11.92 10.00
N ASN A 41 -1.49 12.73 11.06
CA ASN A 41 -1.74 14.16 10.98
C ASN A 41 -0.80 14.85 9.97
N LEU A 42 0.49 14.49 9.97
CA LEU A 42 1.46 15.04 9.02
C LEU A 42 1.19 14.60 7.56
N ILE A 43 0.68 13.39 7.33
CA ILE A 43 0.20 12.99 5.99
C ILE A 43 -0.86 13.96 5.47
N ARG A 44 -1.77 14.39 6.35
CA ARG A 44 -2.87 15.29 5.98
C ARG A 44 -2.43 16.73 5.73
N THR A 45 -1.50 17.24 6.52
CA THR A 45 -1.08 18.66 6.50
C THR A 45 0.05 18.92 5.52
N GLU A 46 1.04 18.03 5.46
CA GLU A 46 2.26 18.21 4.68
C GLU A 46 2.20 17.65 3.26
N ASN A 47 1.26 16.74 2.98
CA ASN A 47 1.13 16.06 1.70
C ASN A 47 2.49 15.50 1.18
N PRO A 48 3.10 14.53 1.88
CA PRO A 48 4.41 14.02 1.54
C PRO A 48 4.41 13.32 0.17
N ASN A 49 5.58 13.28 -0.47
CA ASN A 49 5.79 12.58 -1.73
C ASN A 49 6.19 11.10 -1.55
N LEU A 50 6.60 10.74 -0.31
CA LEU A 50 6.94 9.38 0.10
C LEU A 50 6.64 9.24 1.60
N ILE A 51 6.08 8.11 1.99
CA ILE A 51 5.86 7.75 3.40
C ILE A 51 6.71 6.52 3.72
N MET A 52 7.47 6.60 4.81
CA MET A 52 8.15 5.48 5.43
C MET A 52 7.51 5.24 6.79
N LEU A 53 6.92 4.08 6.98
CA LEU A 53 6.03 3.78 8.10
C LEU A 53 6.50 2.55 8.86
N ASP A 54 6.84 2.70 10.14
CA ASP A 54 7.02 1.56 11.02
C ASP A 54 5.67 0.87 11.29
N PHE A 55 5.68 -0.45 11.28
CA PHE A 55 4.48 -1.24 11.55
C PHE A 55 4.09 -1.22 13.03
N LEU A 56 5.08 -1.19 13.91
CA LEU A 56 4.90 -1.18 15.37
C LEU A 56 5.10 0.23 15.92
N LEU A 57 4.01 0.95 16.12
CA LEU A 57 4.02 2.31 16.64
C LEU A 57 3.13 2.45 17.87
N PRO A 58 3.45 3.35 18.79
CA PRO A 58 2.58 3.72 19.89
C PRO A 58 1.42 4.60 19.44
N LYS A 59 0.36 4.67 20.26
CA LYS A 59 -0.88 5.44 20.09
C LYS A 59 -1.75 5.00 18.93
N MET A 60 -1.21 4.92 17.73
CA MET A 60 -1.84 4.44 16.52
C MET A 60 -0.82 3.57 15.80
N SER A 61 -1.09 2.28 15.66
CA SER A 61 -0.19 1.32 15.03
C SER A 61 0.03 1.64 13.55
N GLY A 62 1.16 1.21 12.98
CA GLY A 62 1.39 1.36 11.54
C GLY A 62 0.33 0.69 10.69
N TRP A 63 -0.26 -0.43 11.19
CA TRP A 63 -1.40 -1.06 10.56
C TRP A 63 -2.63 -0.13 10.47
N GLU A 64 -2.98 0.54 11.56
CA GLU A 64 -4.10 1.49 11.59
C GLU A 64 -3.83 2.70 10.69
N VAL A 65 -2.60 3.24 10.70
CA VAL A 65 -2.19 4.31 9.77
C VAL A 65 -2.33 3.86 8.32
N TYR A 66 -1.87 2.64 7.99
CA TYR A 66 -2.03 2.06 6.66
C TYR A 66 -3.50 1.95 6.25
N GLN A 67 -4.36 1.46 7.14
CA GLN A 67 -5.81 1.38 6.86
C GLN A 67 -6.43 2.74 6.57
N GLU A 68 -6.06 3.78 7.32
CA GLU A 68 -6.54 5.14 7.07
C GLU A 68 -6.03 5.71 5.74
N ILE A 69 -4.79 5.40 5.35
CA ILE A 69 -4.23 5.74 4.03
C ILE A 69 -5.07 5.07 2.93
N GLN A 70 -5.41 3.78 3.09
CA GLN A 70 -6.16 3.02 2.08
C GLN A 70 -7.62 3.51 1.90
N LYS A 71 -8.22 4.11 2.91
CA LYS A 71 -9.59 4.64 2.83
C LYS A 71 -9.73 5.86 1.91
N GLN A 72 -8.64 6.59 1.70
CA GLN A 72 -8.68 7.85 0.94
C GLN A 72 -7.82 7.76 -0.33
N PRO A 73 -8.42 7.84 -1.53
CA PRO A 73 -7.69 7.75 -2.81
C PRO A 73 -6.51 8.71 -2.91
N LYS A 74 -6.64 9.91 -2.34
CA LYS A 74 -5.58 10.93 -2.30
C LYS A 74 -4.31 10.43 -1.59
N TYR A 75 -4.45 9.72 -0.46
CA TYR A 75 -3.30 9.24 0.29
C TYR A 75 -2.78 7.91 -0.22
N ARG A 76 -3.68 7.08 -0.77
CA ARG A 76 -3.32 5.79 -1.36
C ARG A 76 -2.34 5.92 -2.54
N SER A 77 -2.41 7.03 -3.28
CA SER A 77 -1.49 7.32 -4.39
C SER A 77 -0.08 7.73 -3.94
N ILE A 78 0.15 7.98 -2.65
CA ILE A 78 1.47 8.31 -2.13
C ILE A 78 2.29 7.03 -2.01
N PRO A 79 3.52 6.97 -2.58
CA PRO A 79 4.42 5.84 -2.39
C PRO A 79 4.62 5.53 -0.90
N LEU A 80 4.48 4.27 -0.51
CA LEU A 80 4.59 3.81 0.87
C LEU A 80 5.62 2.70 1.01
N VAL A 81 6.57 2.88 1.92
CA VAL A 81 7.50 1.85 2.39
C VAL A 81 7.12 1.48 3.82
N LEU A 82 6.75 0.23 4.04
CA LEU A 82 6.46 -0.31 5.36
C LEU A 82 7.73 -0.93 5.95
N MET A 83 8.04 -0.61 7.19
CA MET A 83 9.22 -1.11 7.92
C MET A 83 8.76 -1.96 9.11
N SER A 84 9.37 -3.12 9.34
CA SER A 84 9.16 -3.90 10.56
C SER A 84 10.40 -4.74 10.89
N GLY A 85 10.59 -5.04 12.17
CA GLY A 85 11.61 -5.99 12.63
C GLY A 85 11.20 -7.45 12.43
N ARG A 86 9.94 -7.71 12.05
CA ARG A 86 9.40 -9.06 11.83
C ARG A 86 8.42 -9.03 10.66
N LYS A 87 8.77 -9.71 9.60
CA LYS A 87 7.92 -9.81 8.40
C LYS A 87 6.59 -10.50 8.71
N GLU A 88 6.60 -11.49 9.59
CA GLU A 88 5.41 -12.25 9.99
C GLU A 88 4.30 -11.37 10.55
N GLU A 89 4.63 -10.33 11.32
CA GLU A 89 3.65 -9.40 11.90
C GLU A 89 2.88 -8.63 10.81
N VAL A 90 3.54 -8.38 9.68
CA VAL A 90 2.93 -7.72 8.52
C VAL A 90 2.10 -8.73 7.72
N THR A 91 2.63 -9.93 7.47
CA THR A 91 1.94 -10.97 6.69
C THR A 91 0.71 -11.54 7.38
N ASP A 92 0.67 -11.51 8.70
CA ASP A 92 -0.53 -11.87 9.49
C ASP A 92 -1.72 -10.92 9.25
N LYS A 93 -1.44 -9.70 8.82
CA LYS A 93 -2.45 -8.66 8.55
C LYS A 93 -2.69 -8.42 7.07
N ILE A 94 -1.65 -8.58 6.26
CA ILE A 94 -1.66 -8.26 4.83
C ILE A 94 -1.02 -9.40 4.06
N SER A 95 -1.82 -10.08 3.23
CA SER A 95 -1.32 -11.19 2.39
C SER A 95 -0.32 -10.70 1.34
N GLU A 96 0.73 -11.47 1.11
CA GLU A 96 1.61 -11.27 -0.05
C GLU A 96 0.92 -11.71 -1.36
N PRO A 97 1.25 -11.10 -2.52
CA PRO A 97 2.22 -10.03 -2.71
C PRO A 97 1.69 -8.66 -2.28
N PHE A 98 2.56 -7.81 -1.72
CA PHE A 98 2.20 -6.44 -1.31
C PHE A 98 2.03 -5.54 -2.53
N GLU A 99 0.78 -5.29 -2.91
CA GLU A 99 0.47 -4.52 -4.13
C GLU A 99 0.54 -3.00 -3.92
N PHE A 100 0.27 -2.52 -2.69
CA PHE A 100 0.08 -1.10 -2.40
C PHE A 100 1.24 -0.44 -1.67
N PHE A 101 2.24 -1.19 -1.26
CA PHE A 101 3.43 -0.70 -0.58
C PHE A 101 4.63 -1.59 -0.86
N SER A 102 5.83 -1.09 -0.58
CA SER A 102 7.04 -1.89 -0.48
C SER A 102 7.35 -2.22 0.96
N PHE A 103 7.95 -3.36 1.22
CA PHE A 103 8.32 -3.79 2.55
C PHE A 103 9.85 -3.84 2.70
N VAL A 104 10.36 -3.37 3.84
CA VAL A 104 11.75 -3.53 4.23
C VAL A 104 11.86 -4.01 5.66
N GLU A 105 12.63 -5.07 5.87
CA GLU A 105 12.84 -5.66 7.19
C GLU A 105 13.98 -4.96 7.94
N LYS A 106 13.75 -4.63 9.21
CA LYS A 106 14.76 -4.07 10.10
C LYS A 106 15.62 -5.21 10.73
N PRO A 107 16.95 -5.05 10.79
CA PRO A 107 17.78 -3.93 10.33
C PRO A 107 18.01 -3.96 8.81
N PHE A 108 17.99 -2.82 8.17
CA PHE A 108 18.23 -2.67 6.73
C PHE A 108 19.46 -1.79 6.46
N ASP A 109 20.06 -1.97 5.30
CA ASP A 109 21.12 -1.13 4.76
C ASP A 109 20.59 -0.10 3.75
N GLN A 110 21.49 0.73 3.23
CA GLN A 110 21.15 1.79 2.29
C GLN A 110 20.60 1.23 0.96
N GLU A 111 21.15 0.13 0.47
CA GLU A 111 20.76 -0.46 -0.81
C GLU A 111 19.33 -1.01 -0.72
N GLN A 112 19.03 -1.76 0.35
CA GLN A 112 17.70 -2.30 0.62
C GLN A 112 16.65 -1.18 0.77
N LEU A 113 17.03 -0.09 1.44
CA LEU A 113 16.14 1.07 1.60
C LEU A 113 15.84 1.74 0.27
N VAL A 114 16.86 2.01 -0.56
CA VAL A 114 16.72 2.64 -1.86
C VAL A 114 15.90 1.77 -2.82
N ASP A 115 16.11 0.46 -2.80
CA ASP A 115 15.34 -0.48 -3.62
C ASP A 115 13.87 -0.54 -3.19
N ALA A 116 13.60 -0.53 -1.88
CA ALA A 116 12.23 -0.46 -1.35
C ALA A 116 11.52 0.85 -1.76
N ILE A 117 12.22 1.97 -1.71
CA ILE A 117 11.69 3.27 -2.18
C ILE A 117 11.36 3.21 -3.68
N ARG A 118 12.25 2.66 -4.49
CA ARG A 118 12.04 2.52 -5.94
C ARG A 118 10.83 1.64 -6.24
N ASP A 119 10.70 0.50 -5.56
CA ASP A 119 9.55 -0.39 -5.70
C ASP A 119 8.24 0.30 -5.27
N ALA A 120 8.24 1.00 -4.14
CA ALA A 120 7.07 1.78 -3.68
C ALA A 120 6.63 2.83 -4.71
N MET A 121 7.59 3.55 -5.31
CA MET A 121 7.30 4.52 -6.37
C MET A 121 6.71 3.89 -7.62
N MET A 122 7.18 2.69 -8.00
CA MET A 122 6.61 1.94 -9.14
C MET A 122 5.20 1.46 -8.85
N LYS A 123 4.93 0.96 -7.65
CA LYS A 123 3.61 0.51 -7.21
C LYS A 123 2.60 1.67 -7.16
N ALA A 124 3.00 2.82 -6.62
CA ALA A 124 2.14 4.00 -6.58
C ALA A 124 1.73 4.50 -7.97
N LYS A 125 2.63 4.41 -8.97
CA LYS A 125 2.32 4.78 -10.37
C LYS A 125 1.34 3.82 -11.05
N LYS A 126 1.28 2.56 -10.61
CA LYS A 126 0.37 1.55 -11.16
C LYS A 126 -1.03 1.64 -10.55
N GLN A 127 -1.20 2.34 -9.43
CA GLN A 127 -2.51 2.55 -8.84
C GLN A 127 -3.32 3.52 -9.73
N PRO A 128 -4.61 3.24 -10.00
CA PRO A 128 -5.45 4.17 -10.73
C PRO A 128 -5.51 5.48 -9.92
N GLN A 129 -4.89 6.52 -10.47
CA GLN A 129 -4.99 7.85 -9.89
C GLN A 129 -6.46 8.26 -10.01
N ALA A 130 -7.12 8.49 -8.88
CA ALA A 130 -8.31 9.31 -8.89
C ALA A 130 -7.86 10.69 -9.39
N SER A 131 -8.10 10.96 -10.65
CA SER A 131 -7.79 12.24 -11.29
C SER A 131 -8.34 13.33 -10.39
N ALA A 132 -7.45 14.14 -9.85
CA ALA A 132 -7.84 15.39 -9.22
C ALA A 132 -8.57 16.20 -10.30
N VAL A 133 -9.89 16.25 -10.19
CA VAL A 133 -10.71 17.18 -10.98
C VAL A 133 -10.33 18.57 -10.47
N GLY A 134 -9.25 19.10 -11.04
CA GLY A 134 -9.01 20.52 -11.05
C GLY A 134 -10.09 21.15 -11.88
N MET A 135 -10.95 21.96 -11.25
CA MET A 135 -11.85 22.85 -11.96
C MET A 135 -11.03 23.70 -12.94
N SER A 136 -11.09 23.33 -14.21
CA SER A 136 -10.85 24.22 -15.33
C SER A 136 -11.84 23.83 -16.41
N SER A 137 -12.73 24.74 -16.70
CA SER A 137 -13.77 24.71 -17.69
C SER A 137 -13.23 24.38 -19.08
N ALA A 138 -13.67 23.25 -19.65
CA ALA A 138 -13.94 23.13 -21.08
C ALA A 138 -14.80 21.86 -21.28
N ALA A 139 -16.03 22.07 -21.69
CA ALA A 139 -16.96 21.03 -22.12
C ALA A 139 -16.46 20.42 -23.43
N SER A 140 -16.18 19.12 -23.40
CA SER A 140 -16.43 18.15 -24.48
C SER A 140 -15.66 16.87 -24.21
N ASP A 141 -16.38 15.77 -24.18
CA ASP A 141 -15.97 14.37 -24.31
C ASP A 141 -16.19 13.47 -23.08
N SER A 142 -17.35 13.61 -22.47
CA SER A 142 -17.77 12.71 -21.36
C SER A 142 -18.38 11.37 -21.84
N SER A 143 -18.52 11.15 -23.14
CA SER A 143 -19.11 9.92 -23.69
C SER A 143 -18.11 8.75 -23.78
N ASP A 144 -16.86 9.02 -24.13
CA ASP A 144 -15.85 7.97 -24.32
C ASP A 144 -15.30 7.42 -23.00
N GLU A 145 -15.21 8.27 -21.98
CA GLU A 145 -14.77 7.87 -20.63
C GLU A 145 -15.82 6.99 -19.93
N ILE A 146 -17.10 7.28 -20.12
CA ILE A 146 -18.21 6.45 -19.61
C ILE A 146 -18.24 5.09 -20.31
N VAL A 147 -17.96 5.04 -21.60
CA VAL A 147 -17.88 3.81 -22.38
C VAL A 147 -16.70 2.95 -21.93
N ALA A 148 -15.53 3.55 -21.67
CA ALA A 148 -14.35 2.84 -21.15
C ALA A 148 -14.59 2.28 -19.75
N LEU A 149 -15.17 3.05 -18.83
CA LEU A 149 -15.54 2.62 -17.49
C LEU A 149 -16.58 1.49 -17.50
N ASN A 150 -17.57 1.55 -18.35
CA ASN A 150 -18.57 0.49 -18.49
C ASN A 150 -17.95 -0.81 -19.03
N SER A 151 -16.99 -0.73 -19.96
CA SER A 151 -16.28 -1.91 -20.45
C SER A 151 -15.41 -2.57 -19.36
N GLU A 152 -14.79 -1.77 -18.50
CA GLU A 152 -13.99 -2.26 -17.38
C GLU A 152 -14.87 -2.91 -16.30
N ILE A 153 -16.03 -2.34 -16.01
CA ILE A 153 -17.04 -2.92 -15.12
C ILE A 153 -17.52 -4.28 -15.63
N GLU A 154 -17.78 -4.42 -16.92
CA GLU A 154 -18.19 -5.70 -17.52
C GLU A 154 -17.05 -6.73 -17.46
N HIS A 155 -15.82 -6.33 -17.72
CA HIS A 155 -14.65 -7.20 -17.60
C HIS A 155 -14.43 -7.69 -16.15
N LEU A 156 -14.59 -6.79 -15.17
CA LEU A 156 -14.51 -7.12 -13.75
C LEU A 156 -15.64 -8.08 -13.32
N LYS A 157 -16.86 -7.87 -13.78
CA LYS A 157 -17.99 -8.78 -13.52
C LYS A 157 -17.71 -10.20 -14.04
N LEU A 158 -17.21 -10.32 -15.27
CA LEU A 158 -16.83 -11.62 -15.83
C LEU A 158 -15.74 -12.31 -15.03
N ARG A 159 -14.76 -11.54 -14.54
CA ARG A 159 -13.67 -12.07 -13.72
C ARG A 159 -14.16 -12.54 -12.35
N VAL A 160 -15.06 -11.80 -11.71
CA VAL A 160 -15.71 -12.20 -10.46
C VAL A 160 -16.50 -13.50 -10.66
N GLN A 161 -17.32 -13.57 -11.71
CA GLN A 161 -18.11 -14.77 -12.01
C GLN A 161 -17.22 -16.01 -12.28
N LYS A 162 -16.07 -15.83 -12.93
CA LYS A 162 -15.11 -16.93 -13.14
C LYS A 162 -14.49 -17.40 -11.82
N LEU A 163 -14.10 -16.48 -10.94
CA LEU A 163 -13.55 -16.81 -9.62
C LEU A 163 -14.58 -17.50 -8.72
N GLU A 164 -15.84 -17.11 -8.80
CA GLU A 164 -16.92 -17.78 -8.07
C GLU A 164 -17.11 -19.23 -8.56
N GLN A 165 -17.05 -19.46 -9.87
CA GLN A 165 -17.12 -20.83 -10.45
C GLN A 165 -15.93 -21.69 -10.02
N GLU A 166 -14.70 -21.13 -10.04
CA GLU A 166 -13.51 -21.84 -9.58
C GLU A 166 -13.61 -22.18 -8.08
N SER A 167 -14.09 -21.24 -7.26
CA SER A 167 -14.34 -21.47 -5.83
C SER A 167 -15.33 -22.59 -5.59
N GLU A 168 -16.43 -22.63 -6.34
CA GLU A 168 -17.44 -23.71 -6.25
C GLU A 168 -16.88 -25.07 -6.69
N GLN A 169 -16.03 -25.10 -7.71
CA GLN A 169 -15.36 -26.34 -8.13
C GLN A 169 -14.41 -26.87 -7.04
N ILE A 170 -13.62 -25.99 -6.44
CA ILE A 170 -12.71 -26.34 -5.33
C ILE A 170 -13.51 -26.89 -4.15
N LYS A 171 -14.62 -26.25 -3.78
CA LYS A 171 -15.49 -26.74 -2.71
C LYS A 171 -16.06 -28.13 -3.00
N LYS A 172 -16.47 -28.39 -4.25
CA LYS A 172 -16.96 -29.73 -4.66
C LYS A 172 -15.85 -30.77 -4.57
N GLN A 173 -14.65 -30.49 -5.06
CA GLN A 173 -13.50 -31.38 -4.97
C GLN A 173 -13.10 -31.67 -3.51
N PHE A 174 -13.10 -30.64 -2.67
CA PHE A 174 -12.82 -30.78 -1.25
C PHE A 174 -13.84 -31.69 -0.56
N ASN A 175 -15.13 -31.50 -0.82
CA ASN A 175 -16.19 -32.33 -0.23
C ASN A 175 -16.10 -33.80 -0.72
N GLN A 176 -15.71 -34.04 -1.98
CA GLN A 176 -15.46 -35.38 -2.49
C GLN A 176 -14.28 -36.04 -1.78
N LEU A 177 -13.19 -35.30 -1.58
CA LEU A 177 -12.00 -35.78 -0.87
C LEU A 177 -12.34 -36.16 0.58
N VAL A 178 -13.05 -35.27 1.28
CA VAL A 178 -13.51 -35.51 2.66
C VAL A 178 -14.41 -36.76 2.73
N SER A 179 -15.31 -36.95 1.77
CA SER A 179 -16.19 -38.13 1.72
C SER A 179 -15.38 -39.41 1.48
N PHE A 180 -14.41 -39.37 0.60
CA PHE A 180 -13.50 -40.50 0.31
C PHE A 180 -12.66 -40.88 1.52
N ILE A 181 -12.12 -39.90 2.25
CA ILE A 181 -11.35 -40.14 3.49
C ILE A 181 -12.24 -40.77 4.56
N LYS A 182 -13.47 -40.26 4.75
CA LYS A 182 -14.44 -40.85 5.71
C LYS A 182 -14.82 -42.28 5.36
N GLN A 183 -14.86 -42.63 4.10
CA GLN A 183 -15.18 -43.99 3.66
C GLN A 183 -14.01 -44.97 3.87
N LYS A 184 -12.75 -44.51 3.77
CA LYS A 184 -11.57 -45.35 4.01
C LYS A 184 -11.17 -45.53 5.48
N LEU A 185 -11.64 -44.66 6.37
CA LEU A 185 -11.37 -44.70 7.80
C LEU A 185 -12.47 -45.46 8.59
N ARG A 186 -13.41 -46.13 7.91
CA ARG A 186 -14.40 -46.98 8.47
C ARG A 186 -14.09 -48.45 8.13
#